data_99e1e2667730ba03c3640668cc2830c2
#
_entry.id   99e1e2667730ba03c3640668cc2830c2
#
_cell.length_a   1.000
_cell.length_b   1.000
_cell.length_c   1.000
_cell.angle_alpha   90.00
_cell.angle_beta   90.00
_cell.angle_gamma   90.00
#
_symmetry.space_group_name_H-M   'P 1'
#
loop_
_entity.id
_entity.type
_entity.pdbx_description
1 polymer ?
#
loop_
_entity_poly.entity_id
_entity_poly.type
_entity_poly.pdbx_seq_one_letter_code
_entity_poly.pdbx_strand_id
1 'polypeptide(L)'
;MKILSFKDFLIERENKEVLDSKLILEGGAAGHMSHPFDEKDLTFADFKKIVTAGLQGELNFEEEATEKTDGQNVFATVQDGEVKFARNKTELANPMDLATFKNKFEGHPSKLVQDTFQFAAEDLANSLNKLSPKDLEVFDNGKNWMNMELIYSKNPNVIYYDRDVIQFHGIKKTDGEGNTIGEDNKPARSIAKAMQDLKINVGKTFTVIPPQIIKLGKDLEFDKNQSKFIKQIEALRDRYKLTDADEVSRYHEMWWRETIDTNFPDLQQDYKEGLLLRWAYGNKKSLNMRSLAKEIGKDEAASVKKFDKEDVKKKYKENIRPFEDLFLELGSIILKNASNFVAANPDKEMQRLHN
;
A
#
# COMPACT_ATOMS: atom_id res chain seq x y z
N MET A 1 12.77 -27.19 26.07
CA MET A 1 12.71 -26.17 25.00
C MET A 1 12.59 -24.81 25.68
N LYS A 2 13.51 -23.87 25.47
CA LYS A 2 13.39 -22.53 26.09
C LYS A 2 12.30 -21.78 25.31
N ILE A 3 11.15 -21.55 25.91
CA ILE A 3 10.13 -20.69 25.35
C ILE A 3 10.64 -19.27 25.60
N LEU A 4 10.87 -18.52 24.52
CA LEU A 4 11.26 -17.11 24.62
C LEU A 4 10.16 -16.33 25.36
N SER A 5 10.52 -15.46 26.26
CA SER A 5 9.54 -14.55 26.85
C SER A 5 9.01 -13.61 25.76
N PHE A 6 7.81 -13.08 25.95
CA PHE A 6 7.20 -12.12 25.03
C PHE A 6 8.15 -10.93 24.77
N LYS A 7 8.86 -10.46 25.81
CA LYS A 7 9.85 -9.39 25.70
C LYS A 7 11.05 -9.76 24.83
N ASP A 8 11.54 -11.00 24.94
CA ASP A 8 12.66 -11.49 24.12
C ASP A 8 12.22 -11.66 22.65
N PHE A 9 10.96 -12.04 22.41
CA PHE A 9 10.37 -12.11 21.08
C PHE A 9 10.24 -10.73 20.43
N LEU A 10 9.82 -9.71 21.16
CA LEU A 10 9.74 -8.33 20.64
C LEU A 10 11.13 -7.78 20.29
N ILE A 11 12.14 -8.04 21.11
CA ILE A 11 13.53 -7.61 20.85
C ILE A 11 14.10 -8.34 19.59
N GLU A 12 13.85 -9.65 19.43
CA GLU A 12 14.21 -10.37 18.20
C GLU A 12 13.46 -9.81 16.98
N ARG A 13 12.25 -9.34 17.16
CA ARG A 13 11.41 -8.78 16.12
C ARG A 13 11.89 -7.39 15.70
N GLU A 14 12.21 -6.49 16.63
CA GLU A 14 12.79 -5.18 16.32
C GLU A 14 14.08 -5.30 15.49
N ASN A 15 14.94 -6.27 15.84
CA ASN A 15 16.14 -6.55 15.06
C ASN A 15 15.86 -7.18 13.69
N LYS A 16 14.68 -7.77 13.48
CA LYS A 16 14.28 -8.45 12.26
C LYS A 16 13.41 -7.57 11.36
N GLU A 17 12.62 -6.67 11.92
CA GLU A 17 11.80 -5.70 11.19
C GLU A 17 12.65 -4.69 10.41
N VAL A 18 13.85 -4.39 10.87
CA VAL A 18 14.85 -3.65 10.05
C VAL A 18 15.28 -4.47 8.82
N LEU A 19 15.21 -5.81 8.87
CA LEU A 19 15.45 -6.69 7.72
C LEU A 19 14.15 -7.00 6.93
N ASP A 20 13.01 -7.16 7.60
CA ASP A 20 11.74 -7.54 6.99
C ASP A 20 10.97 -6.34 6.41
N SER A 21 11.21 -5.13 6.88
CA SER A 21 10.76 -3.90 6.19
C SER A 21 11.40 -3.76 4.79
N LYS A 22 12.58 -4.37 4.57
CA LYS A 22 13.16 -4.55 3.23
C LYS A 22 12.46 -5.63 2.40
N LEU A 23 11.79 -6.60 3.00
CA LEU A 23 11.11 -7.73 2.32
C LEU A 23 9.64 -7.46 1.99
N ILE A 24 8.96 -6.60 2.74
CA ILE A 24 7.56 -6.22 2.49
C ILE A 24 7.42 -5.28 1.28
N LEU A 25 8.51 -4.63 0.87
CA LEU A 25 8.58 -3.80 -0.34
C LEU A 25 8.66 -4.59 -1.66
N GLU A 26 8.65 -5.92 -1.63
CA GLU A 26 8.78 -6.77 -2.84
C GLU A 26 7.45 -7.13 -3.54
N GLY A 27 6.32 -6.62 -3.08
CA GLY A 27 5.01 -6.83 -3.68
C GLY A 27 4.59 -5.71 -4.62
N GLY A 28 5.05 -5.73 -5.87
CA GLY A 28 4.67 -4.73 -6.88
C GLY A 28 5.30 -3.35 -6.62
N ALA A 29 5.35 -2.50 -7.65
CA ALA A 29 6.00 -1.19 -7.59
C ALA A 29 5.42 -0.21 -6.55
N ALA A 30 4.28 -0.53 -5.95
CA ALA A 30 3.60 0.30 -4.96
C ALA A 30 3.37 -0.39 -3.59
N GLY A 31 3.89 -1.60 -3.34
CA GLY A 31 3.59 -2.34 -2.12
C GLY A 31 2.09 -2.60 -1.89
N HIS A 32 1.73 -3.48 -0.98
CA HIS A 32 0.36 -3.48 -0.44
C HIS A 32 0.22 -2.27 0.50
N MET A 33 -0.80 -1.44 0.28
CA MET A 33 -1.15 -0.42 1.26
C MET A 33 -1.60 -1.12 2.53
N SER A 34 -0.88 -0.88 3.63
CA SER A 34 -1.29 -1.34 4.95
C SER A 34 -2.58 -0.62 5.36
N HIS A 35 -3.53 -1.35 5.91
CA HIS A 35 -4.66 -0.71 6.57
C HIS A 35 -4.23 -0.23 7.96
N PRO A 36 -4.80 0.86 8.50
CA PRO A 36 -4.44 1.33 9.84
C PRO A 36 -4.55 0.25 10.93
N PHE A 37 -5.44 -0.72 10.78
CA PHE A 37 -5.59 -1.83 11.72
C PHE A 37 -4.56 -2.97 11.52
N ASP A 38 -3.77 -2.94 10.45
CA ASP A 38 -2.63 -3.84 10.24
C ASP A 38 -1.36 -3.32 10.94
N GLU A 39 -1.30 -2.01 11.18
CA GLU A 39 -0.21 -1.35 11.91
C GLU A 39 -0.39 -1.55 13.42
N LYS A 40 0.30 -2.55 13.94
CA LYS A 40 0.10 -3.04 15.33
C LYS A 40 0.67 -2.12 16.40
N ASP A 41 1.52 -1.19 16.05
CA ASP A 41 2.16 -0.19 16.90
C ASP A 41 1.36 1.12 17.02
N LEU A 42 0.28 1.29 16.22
CA LEU A 42 -0.63 2.42 16.39
C LEU A 42 -1.37 2.32 17.72
N THR A 43 -1.43 3.44 18.42
CA THR A 43 -2.18 3.58 19.68
C THR A 43 -3.66 3.90 19.43
N PHE A 44 -4.51 3.74 20.43
CA PHE A 44 -5.90 4.20 20.37
C PHE A 44 -5.99 5.73 20.18
N ALA A 45 -5.02 6.48 20.73
CA ALA A 45 -4.92 7.92 20.46
C ALA A 45 -4.64 8.21 18.97
N ASP A 46 -3.79 7.42 18.32
CA ASP A 46 -3.50 7.58 16.90
C ASP A 46 -4.70 7.25 16.03
N PHE A 47 -5.49 6.23 16.38
CA PHE A 47 -6.75 5.95 15.70
C PHE A 47 -7.72 7.12 15.77
N LYS A 48 -7.86 7.76 16.95
CA LYS A 48 -8.68 8.96 17.11
C LYS A 48 -8.19 10.11 16.24
N LYS A 49 -6.85 10.30 16.13
CA LYS A 49 -6.24 11.31 15.25
C LYS A 49 -6.52 11.01 13.78
N ILE A 50 -6.32 9.75 13.33
CA ILE A 50 -6.57 9.33 11.95
C ILE A 50 -8.02 9.59 11.56
N VAL A 51 -8.97 9.21 12.43
CA VAL A 51 -10.40 9.45 12.18
C VAL A 51 -10.69 10.95 12.09
N THR A 52 -10.18 11.73 13.03
CA THR A 52 -10.39 13.19 13.06
C THR A 52 -9.82 13.83 11.79
N ALA A 53 -8.59 13.50 11.41
CA ALA A 53 -7.94 13.99 10.21
C ALA A 53 -8.70 13.58 8.94
N GLY A 54 -9.17 12.32 8.87
CA GLY A 54 -9.97 11.84 7.75
C GLY A 54 -11.27 12.64 7.56
N LEU A 55 -11.98 12.89 8.65
CA LEU A 55 -13.22 13.69 8.62
C LEU A 55 -12.98 15.19 8.36
N GLN A 56 -11.80 15.71 8.71
CA GLN A 56 -11.40 17.10 8.40
C GLN A 56 -10.91 17.25 6.96
N GLY A 57 -10.67 16.16 6.24
CA GLY A 57 -10.05 16.18 4.92
C GLY A 57 -8.53 16.41 4.99
N GLU A 58 -7.91 16.14 6.13
CA GLU A 58 -6.50 16.42 6.43
C GLU A 58 -5.62 15.15 6.42
N LEU A 59 -6.06 14.07 5.76
CA LEU A 59 -5.25 12.83 5.67
C LEU A 59 -4.00 12.99 4.80
N ASN A 60 -3.84 14.13 4.15
CA ASN A 60 -2.68 14.42 3.32
C ASN A 60 -1.51 14.95 4.18
N PHE A 61 -1.08 14.20 5.18
CA PHE A 61 0.00 14.63 6.06
C PHE A 61 1.35 14.74 5.35
N GLU A 62 1.59 13.92 4.32
CA GLU A 62 2.85 13.89 3.58
C GLU A 62 2.64 13.88 2.06
N GLU A 63 1.53 13.33 1.57
CA GLU A 63 1.24 13.20 0.14
C GLU A 63 -0.19 13.62 -0.19
N GLU A 64 -0.36 14.22 -1.37
CA GLU A 64 -1.69 14.60 -1.86
C GLU A 64 -2.43 13.35 -2.35
N ALA A 65 -3.73 13.26 -2.05
CA ALA A 65 -4.55 12.18 -2.57
C ALA A 65 -4.62 12.26 -4.10
N THR A 66 -4.26 11.17 -4.77
CA THR A 66 -4.28 11.06 -6.23
C THR A 66 -5.16 9.91 -6.68
N GLU A 67 -5.59 9.95 -7.93
CA GLU A 67 -6.28 8.82 -8.55
C GLU A 67 -5.36 7.59 -8.56
N LYS A 68 -5.85 6.46 -8.05
CA LYS A 68 -5.21 5.17 -8.26
C LYS A 68 -5.72 4.57 -9.56
N THR A 69 -4.96 4.71 -10.61
CA THR A 69 -5.28 4.11 -11.91
C THR A 69 -4.97 2.61 -11.93
N ASP A 70 -5.66 1.89 -12.80
CA ASP A 70 -5.46 0.46 -13.04
C ASP A 70 -4.90 0.24 -14.44
N GLY A 71 -3.63 0.51 -14.59
CA GLY A 71 -2.91 0.35 -15.86
C GLY A 71 -1.72 -0.60 -15.73
N GLN A 72 -0.70 -0.35 -16.52
CA GLN A 72 0.56 -1.09 -16.50
C GLN A 72 1.70 -0.18 -16.07
N ASN A 73 2.28 -0.46 -14.91
CA ASN A 73 3.33 0.39 -14.35
C ASN A 73 4.60 0.38 -15.19
N VAL A 74 5.19 1.57 -15.34
CA VAL A 74 6.50 1.78 -15.95
C VAL A 74 7.23 2.94 -15.26
N PHE A 75 8.54 2.84 -15.19
CA PHE A 75 9.42 3.90 -14.74
C PHE A 75 10.26 4.39 -15.91
N ALA A 76 10.52 5.71 -15.95
CA ALA A 76 11.47 6.30 -16.87
C ALA A 76 12.32 7.35 -16.14
N THR A 77 13.56 7.47 -16.59
CA THR A 77 14.52 8.49 -16.14
C THR A 77 15.38 8.97 -17.30
N VAL A 78 16.19 10.00 -17.06
CA VAL A 78 17.27 10.40 -17.98
C VAL A 78 18.60 10.23 -17.25
N GLN A 79 19.46 9.41 -17.83
CA GLN A 79 20.80 9.12 -17.32
C GLN A 79 21.80 9.25 -18.45
N ASP A 80 22.86 10.01 -18.22
CA ASP A 80 23.93 10.28 -19.21
C ASP A 80 23.38 10.81 -20.55
N GLY A 81 22.31 11.59 -20.50
CA GLY A 81 21.62 12.16 -21.65
C GLY A 81 20.71 11.18 -22.41
N GLU A 82 20.55 9.95 -21.94
CA GLU A 82 19.69 8.94 -22.55
C GLU A 82 18.49 8.63 -21.69
N VAL A 83 17.33 8.39 -22.30
CA VAL A 83 16.14 7.93 -21.61
C VAL A 83 16.29 6.45 -21.27
N LYS A 84 16.11 6.14 -19.99
CA LYS A 84 16.17 4.77 -19.46
C LYS A 84 14.81 4.35 -18.88
N PHE A 85 14.53 3.05 -18.94
CA PHE A 85 13.26 2.45 -18.54
C PHE A 85 13.45 1.32 -17.54
N ALA A 86 12.45 1.14 -16.67
CA ALA A 86 12.36 0.03 -15.72
C ALA A 86 10.91 -0.31 -15.40
N ARG A 87 10.63 -1.51 -14.87
CA ARG A 87 9.31 -1.94 -14.39
C ARG A 87 9.31 -2.45 -12.95
N ASN A 88 10.45 -2.76 -12.41
CA ASN A 88 10.59 -3.35 -11.08
C ASN A 88 11.94 -2.95 -10.47
N LYS A 89 12.16 -3.30 -9.21
CA LYS A 89 13.37 -2.98 -8.44
C LYS A 89 14.67 -3.42 -9.14
N THR A 90 14.69 -4.64 -9.66
CA THR A 90 15.89 -5.17 -10.34
C THR A 90 16.25 -4.35 -11.58
N GLU A 91 15.23 -3.86 -12.29
CA GLU A 91 15.41 -3.04 -13.48
C GLU A 91 15.71 -1.59 -13.13
N LEU A 92 15.25 -1.06 -11.99
CA LEU A 92 15.68 0.25 -11.48
C LEU A 92 17.18 0.25 -11.17
N ALA A 93 17.72 -0.86 -10.67
CA ALA A 93 19.16 -1.03 -10.46
C ALA A 93 19.93 -1.28 -11.75
N ASN A 94 19.30 -1.82 -12.80
CA ASN A 94 19.89 -2.16 -14.10
C ASN A 94 19.00 -1.64 -15.22
N PRO A 95 18.96 -0.31 -15.44
CA PRO A 95 18.02 0.31 -16.36
C PRO A 95 18.30 -0.02 -17.83
N MET A 96 17.20 -0.13 -18.60
CA MET A 96 17.26 -0.44 -20.01
C MET A 96 17.16 0.83 -20.85
N ASP A 97 17.93 0.90 -21.92
CA ASP A 97 17.70 1.89 -22.99
C ASP A 97 16.42 1.55 -23.77
N LEU A 98 16.02 2.45 -24.66
CA LEU A 98 14.81 2.30 -25.45
C LEU A 98 14.78 0.99 -26.27
N ALA A 99 15.91 0.65 -26.90
CA ALA A 99 16.00 -0.54 -27.75
C ALA A 99 15.85 -1.82 -26.92
N THR A 100 16.59 -1.93 -25.83
CA THR A 100 16.55 -3.06 -24.91
C THR A 100 15.16 -3.21 -24.28
N PHE A 101 14.56 -2.11 -23.87
CA PHE A 101 13.22 -2.13 -23.29
C PHE A 101 12.16 -2.60 -24.28
N LYS A 102 12.22 -2.13 -25.54
CA LYS A 102 11.32 -2.60 -26.60
C LYS A 102 11.51 -4.09 -26.91
N ASN A 103 12.78 -4.54 -27.03
CA ASN A 103 13.13 -5.93 -27.30
C ASN A 103 12.65 -6.88 -26.21
N LYS A 104 12.61 -6.44 -24.95
CA LYS A 104 12.07 -7.22 -23.83
C LYS A 104 10.62 -7.68 -24.08
N PHE A 105 9.82 -6.88 -24.78
CA PHE A 105 8.43 -7.20 -25.11
C PHE A 105 8.24 -7.78 -26.51
N GLU A 106 9.30 -7.87 -27.30
CA GLU A 106 9.25 -8.49 -28.61
C GLU A 106 8.91 -9.98 -28.46
N GLY A 107 7.93 -10.44 -29.23
CA GLY A 107 7.47 -11.83 -29.13
C GLY A 107 6.62 -12.15 -27.90
N HIS A 108 6.18 -11.15 -27.13
CA HIS A 108 5.23 -11.38 -26.03
C HIS A 108 3.96 -12.06 -26.54
N PRO A 109 3.40 -13.09 -25.83
CA PRO A 109 2.20 -13.83 -26.27
C PRO A 109 1.01 -12.94 -26.59
N SER A 110 0.84 -11.83 -25.84
CA SER A 110 -0.14 -10.80 -26.13
C SER A 110 0.49 -9.66 -26.93
N LYS A 111 0.07 -9.51 -28.19
CA LYS A 111 0.47 -8.39 -29.04
C LYS A 111 0.07 -7.04 -28.45
N LEU A 112 -1.07 -6.97 -27.74
CA LEU A 112 -1.54 -5.74 -27.09
C LEU A 112 -0.62 -5.30 -25.95
N VAL A 113 -0.09 -6.24 -25.17
CA VAL A 113 0.92 -5.93 -24.13
C VAL A 113 2.20 -5.43 -24.79
N GLN A 114 2.68 -6.10 -25.84
CA GLN A 114 3.84 -5.65 -26.60
C GLN A 114 3.64 -4.22 -27.10
N ASP A 115 2.52 -3.94 -27.78
CA ASP A 115 2.21 -2.62 -28.33
C ASP A 115 2.12 -1.55 -27.24
N THR A 116 1.48 -1.85 -26.09
CA THR A 116 1.39 -0.92 -24.97
C THR A 116 2.76 -0.42 -24.53
N PHE A 117 3.69 -1.32 -24.25
CA PHE A 117 5.02 -0.93 -23.76
C PHE A 117 5.91 -0.33 -24.86
N GLN A 118 5.87 -0.85 -26.07
CA GLN A 118 6.70 -0.33 -27.16
C GLN A 118 6.27 1.08 -27.56
N PHE A 119 4.97 1.34 -27.73
CA PHE A 119 4.47 2.67 -28.11
C PHE A 119 4.69 3.68 -26.97
N ALA A 120 4.42 3.31 -25.74
CA ALA A 120 4.64 4.19 -24.60
C ALA A 120 6.12 4.55 -24.43
N ALA A 121 7.04 3.59 -24.60
CA ALA A 121 8.47 3.85 -24.51
C ALA A 121 8.95 4.79 -25.64
N GLU A 122 8.46 4.60 -26.86
CA GLU A 122 8.78 5.51 -27.99
C GLU A 122 8.25 6.92 -27.72
N ASP A 123 6.99 7.02 -27.28
CA ASP A 123 6.35 8.29 -27.01
C ASP A 123 7.07 9.05 -25.87
N LEU A 124 7.43 8.34 -24.77
CA LEU A 124 8.18 8.91 -23.65
C LEU A 124 9.58 9.36 -24.08
N ALA A 125 10.33 8.51 -24.78
CA ALA A 125 11.68 8.85 -25.24
C ALA A 125 11.66 10.10 -26.14
N ASN A 126 10.72 10.14 -27.11
CA ASN A 126 10.56 11.29 -28.00
C ASN A 126 10.21 12.57 -27.26
N SER A 127 9.48 12.48 -26.16
CA SER A 127 9.04 13.63 -25.39
C SER A 127 10.10 14.10 -24.41
N LEU A 128 10.72 13.19 -23.67
CA LEU A 128 11.78 13.53 -22.70
C LEU A 128 13.00 14.14 -23.39
N ASN A 129 13.36 13.65 -24.57
CA ASN A 129 14.48 14.20 -25.37
C ASN A 129 14.24 15.65 -25.88
N LYS A 130 13.03 16.17 -25.77
CA LYS A 130 12.69 17.54 -26.17
C LYS A 130 12.59 18.50 -24.98
N LEU A 131 12.63 18.00 -23.76
CA LEU A 131 12.62 18.83 -22.56
C LEU A 131 13.90 19.67 -22.45
N SER A 132 13.78 20.81 -21.80
CA SER A 132 14.95 21.66 -21.56
C SER A 132 15.93 20.99 -20.57
N PRO A 133 17.23 21.32 -20.63
CA PRO A 133 18.19 20.82 -19.64
C PRO A 133 17.75 21.08 -18.19
N LYS A 134 17.09 22.22 -17.95
CA LYS A 134 16.54 22.57 -16.63
C LYS A 134 15.43 21.62 -16.17
N ASP A 135 14.54 21.22 -17.09
CA ASP A 135 13.47 20.27 -16.75
C ASP A 135 14.03 18.87 -16.48
N LEU A 136 15.14 18.52 -17.13
CA LEU A 136 15.82 17.24 -16.96
C LEU A 136 16.62 17.12 -15.65
N GLU A 137 16.92 18.24 -14.97
CA GLU A 137 17.60 18.23 -13.66
C GLU A 137 16.85 17.41 -12.61
N VAL A 138 15.52 17.31 -12.72
CA VAL A 138 14.68 16.53 -11.81
C VAL A 138 15.10 15.05 -11.72
N PHE A 139 15.68 14.52 -12.78
CA PHE A 139 16.08 13.11 -12.84
C PHE A 139 17.39 12.80 -12.10
N ASP A 140 18.15 13.83 -11.68
CA ASP A 140 19.43 13.69 -10.96
C ASP A 140 20.31 12.56 -11.55
N ASN A 141 20.48 12.62 -12.86
CA ASN A 141 21.25 11.65 -13.64
C ASN A 141 20.91 10.18 -13.32
N GLY A 142 19.63 9.85 -13.32
CA GLY A 142 19.16 8.48 -13.17
C GLY A 142 18.84 8.03 -11.74
N LYS A 143 19.05 8.90 -10.73
CA LYS A 143 18.64 8.58 -9.34
C LYS A 143 17.15 8.77 -9.09
N ASN A 144 16.54 9.66 -9.87
CA ASN A 144 15.12 9.96 -9.76
C ASN A 144 14.36 9.42 -10.96
N TRP A 145 13.22 8.77 -10.71
CA TRP A 145 12.46 8.06 -11.71
C TRP A 145 11.03 8.57 -11.76
N MET A 146 10.53 8.87 -12.96
CA MET A 146 9.09 9.03 -13.16
C MET A 146 8.39 7.72 -12.86
N ASN A 147 7.45 7.72 -11.91
CA ASN A 147 6.53 6.61 -11.66
C ASN A 147 5.26 6.85 -12.46
N MET A 148 4.93 5.95 -13.36
CA MET A 148 3.85 6.15 -14.32
C MET A 148 3.04 4.89 -14.52
N GLU A 149 1.81 5.07 -14.95
CA GLU A 149 0.95 4.00 -15.38
C GLU A 149 0.48 4.20 -16.83
N LEU A 150 0.61 3.15 -17.63
CA LEU A 150 0.19 3.12 -19.01
C LEU A 150 -1.24 2.62 -19.05
N ILE A 151 -2.15 3.47 -19.50
CA ILE A 151 -3.54 3.13 -19.76
C ILE A 151 -3.70 3.08 -21.26
N TYR A 152 -3.97 1.89 -21.80
CA TYR A 152 -4.18 1.65 -23.22
C TYR A 152 -5.55 1.04 -23.42
N SER A 153 -6.47 1.77 -24.02
CA SER A 153 -7.88 1.38 -24.19
C SER A 153 -8.06 0.01 -24.86
N LYS A 154 -7.12 -0.36 -25.74
CA LYS A 154 -7.11 -1.66 -26.43
C LYS A 154 -6.55 -2.81 -25.57
N ASN A 155 -5.88 -2.49 -24.46
CA ASN A 155 -5.29 -3.45 -23.54
C ASN A 155 -5.66 -3.12 -22.10
N PRO A 156 -6.95 -3.15 -21.74
CA PRO A 156 -7.38 -2.87 -20.38
C PRO A 156 -6.84 -3.93 -19.42
N ASN A 157 -6.54 -3.50 -18.17
CA ASN A 157 -6.26 -4.41 -17.08
C ASN A 157 -7.59 -4.90 -16.47
N VAL A 158 -7.92 -4.49 -15.23
CA VAL A 158 -9.22 -4.83 -14.61
C VAL A 158 -10.29 -3.79 -14.96
N ILE A 159 -9.87 -2.50 -15.01
CA ILE A 159 -10.76 -1.37 -15.32
C ILE A 159 -10.61 -1.00 -16.79
N TYR A 160 -11.73 -0.84 -17.48
CA TYR A 160 -11.76 -0.32 -18.85
C TYR A 160 -11.75 1.20 -18.85
N TYR A 161 -10.80 1.78 -19.57
CA TYR A 161 -10.70 3.21 -19.82
C TYR A 161 -10.90 3.49 -21.31
N ASP A 162 -11.59 4.57 -21.64
CA ASP A 162 -11.87 5.01 -23.00
C ASP A 162 -10.76 5.87 -23.63
N ARG A 163 -9.56 5.84 -23.03
CA ARG A 163 -8.45 6.73 -23.37
C ARG A 163 -7.09 6.02 -23.37
N ASP A 164 -6.16 6.57 -24.15
CA ASP A 164 -4.78 6.12 -24.22
C ASP A 164 -3.88 7.19 -23.57
N VAL A 165 -3.46 6.94 -22.33
CA VAL A 165 -2.72 7.92 -21.54
C VAL A 165 -1.55 7.32 -20.79
N ILE A 166 -0.54 8.14 -20.54
CA ILE A 166 0.52 7.91 -19.59
C ILE A 166 0.21 8.78 -18.37
N GLN A 167 -0.29 8.14 -17.33
CA GLN A 167 -0.62 8.80 -16.07
C GLN A 167 0.63 8.89 -15.20
N PHE A 168 1.07 10.10 -14.88
CA PHE A 168 2.16 10.33 -13.94
C PHE A 168 1.62 10.28 -12.52
N HIS A 169 2.32 9.55 -11.65
CA HIS A 169 2.02 9.49 -10.21
C HIS A 169 2.96 10.38 -9.41
N GLY A 170 4.27 10.21 -9.58
CA GLY A 170 5.27 10.94 -8.83
C GLY A 170 6.69 10.70 -9.34
N ILE A 171 7.64 11.30 -8.67
CA ILE A 171 9.07 11.02 -8.86
C ILE A 171 9.53 10.12 -7.71
N LYS A 172 9.93 8.90 -8.03
CA LYS A 172 10.62 8.00 -7.09
C LYS A 172 12.11 8.31 -7.03
N LYS A 173 12.60 8.52 -5.83
CA LYS A 173 14.04 8.64 -5.55
C LYS A 173 14.60 7.27 -5.20
N THR A 174 15.71 6.90 -5.81
CA THR A 174 16.35 5.60 -5.59
C THR A 174 17.76 5.74 -5.04
N ASP A 175 18.24 4.70 -4.35
CA ASP A 175 19.61 4.63 -3.81
C ASP A 175 20.65 4.12 -4.83
N GLY A 176 20.25 3.89 -6.08
CA GLY A 176 21.09 3.28 -7.11
C GLY A 176 21.11 1.75 -7.09
N GLU A 177 20.65 1.11 -6.03
CA GLU A 177 20.44 -0.34 -5.93
C GLU A 177 18.98 -0.74 -6.25
N GLY A 178 18.18 0.24 -6.70
CA GLY A 178 16.77 0.07 -7.04
C GLY A 178 15.83 0.15 -5.85
N ASN A 179 16.31 0.45 -4.63
CA ASN A 179 15.42 0.70 -3.50
C ASN A 179 14.86 2.12 -3.59
N THR A 180 13.56 2.27 -3.36
CA THR A 180 12.92 3.58 -3.24
C THR A 180 13.24 4.16 -1.87
N ILE A 181 13.79 5.38 -1.85
CA ILE A 181 14.12 6.13 -0.63
C ILE A 181 13.22 7.36 -0.43
N GLY A 182 12.30 7.61 -1.34
CA GLY A 182 11.31 8.67 -1.25
C GLY A 182 10.51 8.83 -2.54
N GLU A 183 9.39 9.54 -2.45
CA GLU A 183 8.53 9.88 -3.59
C GLU A 183 8.06 11.34 -3.48
N ASP A 184 7.90 12.04 -4.60
CA ASP A 184 7.44 13.42 -4.65
C ASP A 184 6.57 13.66 -5.91
N ASN A 185 5.36 14.13 -5.71
CA ASN A 185 4.40 14.39 -6.79
C ASN A 185 4.60 15.74 -7.48
N LYS A 186 5.22 16.73 -6.82
CA LYS A 186 5.37 18.08 -7.36
C LYS A 186 6.25 18.15 -8.61
N PRO A 187 7.45 17.52 -8.63
CA PRO A 187 8.27 17.48 -9.84
C PRO A 187 7.58 16.76 -10.99
N ALA A 188 6.82 15.68 -10.71
CA ALA A 188 6.08 14.96 -11.74
C ALA A 188 5.07 15.83 -12.48
N ARG A 189 4.37 16.71 -11.75
CA ARG A 189 3.45 17.69 -12.35
C ARG A 189 4.17 18.70 -13.23
N SER A 190 5.30 19.22 -12.76
CA SER A 190 6.10 20.17 -13.55
C SER A 190 6.57 19.57 -14.87
N ILE A 191 7.06 18.33 -14.84
CA ILE A 191 7.48 17.62 -16.06
C ILE A 191 6.28 17.33 -16.97
N ALA A 192 5.17 16.81 -16.45
CA ALA A 192 3.98 16.56 -17.25
C ALA A 192 3.46 17.84 -17.90
N LYS A 193 3.45 18.97 -17.17
CA LYS A 193 3.07 20.26 -17.71
C LYS A 193 4.05 20.74 -18.79
N ALA A 194 5.36 20.64 -18.58
CA ALA A 194 6.35 20.99 -19.60
C ALA A 194 6.15 20.16 -20.88
N MET A 195 5.86 18.88 -20.77
CA MET A 195 5.53 18.01 -21.91
C MET A 195 4.24 18.45 -22.62
N GLN A 196 3.22 18.89 -21.90
CA GLN A 196 1.98 19.41 -22.46
C GLN A 196 2.19 20.80 -23.12
N ASP A 197 2.89 21.70 -22.46
CA ASP A 197 3.13 23.10 -22.93
C ASP A 197 3.95 23.12 -24.23
N LEU A 198 4.86 22.18 -24.41
CA LEU A 198 5.60 22.03 -25.67
C LEU A 198 4.73 21.54 -26.83
N LYS A 199 3.41 21.37 -26.62
CA LYS A 199 2.50 20.73 -27.59
C LYS A 199 3.07 19.44 -28.17
N ILE A 200 3.93 18.83 -27.41
CA ILE A 200 4.35 17.49 -27.70
C ILE A 200 3.15 16.64 -27.34
N ASN A 201 2.30 16.37 -28.35
CA ASN A 201 1.58 15.10 -28.28
C ASN A 201 2.67 14.09 -27.96
N VAL A 202 2.56 13.44 -26.81
CA VAL A 202 3.57 12.51 -26.34
C VAL A 202 3.64 11.34 -27.33
N GLY A 203 3.80 11.61 -28.55
CA GLY A 203 3.85 10.68 -29.62
C GLY A 203 2.53 10.47 -30.31
N LYS A 204 2.46 9.35 -30.99
CA LYS A 204 1.33 9.01 -31.90
C LYS A 204 0.19 8.32 -31.17
N THR A 205 0.40 7.84 -29.95
CA THR A 205 -0.55 6.94 -29.28
C THR A 205 -1.02 7.49 -27.93
N PHE A 206 -0.10 7.94 -27.08
CA PHE A 206 -0.44 8.33 -25.71
C PHE A 206 -0.42 9.84 -25.49
N THR A 207 -1.34 10.29 -24.61
CA THR A 207 -1.32 11.64 -24.04
C THR A 207 -0.77 11.56 -22.62
N VAL A 208 0.09 12.50 -22.22
CA VAL A 208 0.58 12.59 -20.84
C VAL A 208 -0.44 13.31 -19.97
N ILE A 209 -0.73 12.72 -18.81
CA ILE A 209 -1.59 13.32 -17.78
C ILE A 209 -0.79 13.48 -16.49
N PRO A 210 -0.75 14.70 -15.90
CA PRO A 210 -0.13 14.92 -14.60
C PRO A 210 -0.91 14.21 -13.50
N PRO A 211 -0.33 14.03 -12.29
CA PRO A 211 -1.06 13.55 -11.14
C PRO A 211 -2.31 14.39 -10.88
N GLN A 212 -3.47 13.75 -10.85
CA GLN A 212 -4.73 14.42 -10.50
C GLN A 212 -4.84 14.48 -8.98
N ILE A 213 -4.91 15.69 -8.42
CA ILE A 213 -5.00 15.89 -6.98
C ILE A 213 -6.46 16.06 -6.58
N ILE A 214 -6.89 15.15 -5.74
CA ILE A 214 -8.21 15.20 -5.12
C ILE A 214 -8.05 15.90 -3.77
N LYS A 215 -8.63 17.08 -3.63
CA LYS A 215 -8.70 17.77 -2.33
C LYS A 215 -9.83 17.16 -1.53
N LEU A 216 -9.47 16.56 -0.41
CA LEU A 216 -10.46 16.07 0.54
C LEU A 216 -11.06 17.28 1.28
N GLY A 217 -12.37 17.37 1.29
CA GLY A 217 -13.10 18.39 2.05
C GLY A 217 -13.46 17.90 3.45
N LYS A 218 -13.70 18.87 4.35
CA LYS A 218 -14.26 18.56 5.67
C LYS A 218 -15.63 17.91 5.51
N ASP A 219 -15.89 16.87 6.31
CA ASP A 219 -17.19 16.22 6.35
C ASP A 219 -18.28 17.19 6.80
N LEU A 220 -19.41 17.19 6.10
CA LEU A 220 -20.55 18.06 6.40
C LEU A 220 -21.20 17.76 7.76
N GLU A 221 -21.10 16.51 8.22
CA GLU A 221 -21.57 16.04 9.52
C GLU A 221 -20.42 15.78 10.51
N PHE A 222 -19.33 16.56 10.40
CA PHE A 222 -18.07 16.34 11.13
C PHE A 222 -18.27 16.04 12.60
N ASP A 223 -18.95 16.92 13.35
CA ASP A 223 -19.08 16.76 14.81
C ASP A 223 -19.83 15.50 15.21
N LYS A 224 -20.86 15.15 14.45
CA LYS A 224 -21.67 13.93 14.64
C LYS A 224 -20.84 12.69 14.36
N ASN A 225 -20.18 12.64 13.21
CA ASN A 225 -19.39 11.50 12.78
C ASN A 225 -18.15 11.34 13.65
N GLN A 226 -17.43 12.43 13.97
CA GLN A 226 -16.30 12.37 14.90
C GLN A 226 -16.71 11.77 16.25
N SER A 227 -17.81 12.28 16.86
CA SER A 227 -18.30 11.75 18.12
C SER A 227 -18.66 10.26 18.04
N LYS A 228 -19.25 9.84 16.93
CA LYS A 228 -19.58 8.42 16.68
C LYS A 228 -18.34 7.55 16.65
N PHE A 229 -17.35 7.89 15.82
CA PHE A 229 -16.12 7.12 15.67
C PHE A 229 -15.28 7.09 16.95
N ILE A 230 -15.16 8.22 17.65
CA ILE A 230 -14.46 8.29 18.94
C ILE A 230 -15.11 7.30 19.93
N LYS A 231 -16.43 7.28 20.04
CA LYS A 231 -17.14 6.32 20.92
C LYS A 231 -16.91 4.87 20.51
N GLN A 232 -16.85 4.56 19.22
CA GLN A 232 -16.54 3.21 18.74
C GLN A 232 -15.12 2.79 19.13
N ILE A 233 -14.13 3.68 18.95
CA ILE A 233 -12.74 3.44 19.34
C ILE A 233 -12.63 3.25 20.86
N GLU A 234 -13.31 4.10 21.64
CA GLU A 234 -13.35 3.98 23.10
C GLU A 234 -14.00 2.68 23.56
N ALA A 235 -15.07 2.22 22.93
CA ALA A 235 -15.69 0.94 23.25
C ALA A 235 -14.74 -0.25 23.01
N LEU A 236 -13.95 -0.21 21.94
CA LEU A 236 -12.91 -1.22 21.69
C LEU A 236 -11.82 -1.18 22.76
N ARG A 237 -11.30 0.00 23.06
CA ARG A 237 -10.30 0.22 24.11
C ARG A 237 -10.79 -0.28 25.49
N ASP A 238 -11.99 0.14 25.86
CA ASP A 238 -12.55 -0.10 27.19
C ASP A 238 -12.95 -1.58 27.42
N ARG A 239 -13.18 -2.34 26.34
CA ARG A 239 -13.44 -3.80 26.42
C ARG A 239 -12.36 -4.51 27.25
N TYR A 240 -11.11 -4.11 27.10
CA TYR A 240 -9.98 -4.70 27.82
C TYR A 240 -9.34 -3.75 28.83
N LYS A 241 -10.03 -2.68 29.22
CA LYS A 241 -9.55 -1.67 30.20
C LYS A 241 -8.21 -1.05 29.79
N LEU A 242 -8.01 -0.88 28.49
CA LEU A 242 -6.86 -0.23 27.91
C LEU A 242 -6.98 1.29 28.02
N THR A 243 -5.88 2.00 27.76
CA THR A 243 -5.80 3.46 27.71
C THR A 243 -5.60 3.94 26.27
N ASP A 244 -5.70 5.23 26.04
CA ASP A 244 -5.42 5.82 24.73
C ASP A 244 -3.95 5.67 24.32
N ALA A 245 -3.03 5.49 25.26
CA ALA A 245 -1.61 5.26 25.03
C ALA A 245 -1.25 3.80 24.73
N ASP A 246 -2.18 2.87 24.94
CA ASP A 246 -1.94 1.47 24.60
C ASP A 246 -2.03 1.25 23.10
N GLU A 247 -1.16 0.39 22.59
CA GLU A 247 -1.15 -0.02 21.19
C GLU A 247 -2.32 -0.95 20.88
N VAL A 248 -2.79 -0.93 19.64
CA VAL A 248 -3.86 -1.83 19.16
C VAL A 248 -3.41 -3.29 19.21
N SER A 249 -2.11 -3.56 19.09
CA SER A 249 -1.52 -4.88 19.32
C SER A 249 -1.95 -5.47 20.66
N ARG A 250 -2.07 -4.63 21.70
CA ARG A 250 -2.51 -5.06 23.03
C ARG A 250 -3.96 -5.53 23.05
N TYR A 251 -4.85 -4.86 22.30
CA TYR A 251 -6.23 -5.35 22.12
C TYR A 251 -6.25 -6.73 21.48
N HIS A 252 -5.49 -6.93 20.40
CA HIS A 252 -5.43 -8.21 19.70
C HIS A 252 -4.85 -9.31 20.59
N GLU A 253 -3.84 -9.00 21.36
CA GLU A 253 -3.28 -9.94 22.35
C GLU A 253 -4.31 -10.37 23.36
N MET A 254 -5.02 -9.42 24.01
CA MET A 254 -6.06 -9.72 25.00
C MET A 254 -7.20 -10.55 24.42
N TRP A 255 -7.63 -10.23 23.19
CA TRP A 255 -8.66 -10.98 22.48
C TRP A 255 -8.23 -12.43 22.20
N TRP A 256 -6.97 -12.62 21.77
CA TRP A 256 -6.46 -13.97 21.56
C TRP A 256 -6.28 -14.75 22.85
N ARG A 257 -5.86 -14.11 23.94
CA ARG A 257 -5.82 -14.75 25.27
C ARG A 257 -7.19 -15.25 25.68
N GLU A 258 -8.21 -14.39 25.61
CA GLU A 258 -9.60 -14.76 25.89
C GLU A 258 -10.07 -15.94 25.01
N THR A 259 -9.73 -15.90 23.72
CA THR A 259 -10.10 -16.96 22.77
C THR A 259 -9.41 -18.28 23.13
N ILE A 260 -8.12 -18.25 23.46
CA ILE A 260 -7.35 -19.45 23.86
C ILE A 260 -7.90 -20.01 25.17
N ASP A 261 -8.13 -19.19 26.17
CA ASP A 261 -8.64 -19.62 27.47
C ASP A 261 -10.03 -20.22 27.37
N THR A 262 -10.88 -19.68 26.51
CA THR A 262 -12.23 -20.20 26.26
C THR A 262 -12.21 -21.56 25.56
N ASN A 263 -11.35 -21.76 24.58
CA ASN A 263 -11.33 -23.00 23.78
C ASN A 263 -10.44 -24.10 24.40
N PHE A 264 -9.47 -23.71 25.22
CA PHE A 264 -8.49 -24.61 25.84
C PHE A 264 -8.28 -24.26 27.32
N PRO A 265 -9.32 -24.35 28.16
CA PRO A 265 -9.26 -23.90 29.58
C PRO A 265 -8.21 -24.68 30.39
N ASP A 266 -8.07 -25.97 30.12
CA ASP A 266 -7.21 -26.87 30.88
C ASP A 266 -5.76 -26.93 30.39
N LEU A 267 -5.46 -26.25 29.27
CA LEU A 267 -4.12 -26.22 28.70
C LEU A 267 -3.17 -25.43 29.63
N GLN A 268 -1.98 -25.98 29.89
CA GLN A 268 -0.96 -25.32 30.71
C GLN A 268 -0.55 -23.98 30.08
N GLN A 269 -0.22 -23.00 30.96
CA GLN A 269 0.03 -21.61 30.57
C GLN A 269 1.14 -21.47 29.51
N ASP A 270 2.21 -22.25 29.60
CA ASP A 270 3.31 -22.21 28.62
C ASP A 270 2.86 -22.55 27.21
N TYR A 271 1.94 -23.50 27.07
CA TYR A 271 1.35 -23.84 25.76
C TYR A 271 0.37 -22.77 25.27
N LYS A 272 -0.41 -22.16 26.17
CA LYS A 272 -1.27 -21.02 25.86
C LYS A 272 -0.45 -19.84 25.33
N GLU A 273 0.67 -19.52 25.96
CA GLU A 273 1.60 -18.49 25.46
C GLU A 273 2.17 -18.88 24.09
N GLY A 274 2.55 -20.14 23.89
CA GLY A 274 3.01 -20.64 22.61
C GLY A 274 1.96 -20.51 21.51
N LEU A 275 0.68 -20.76 21.81
CA LEU A 275 -0.45 -20.57 20.89
C LEU A 275 -0.71 -19.09 20.62
N LEU A 276 -0.61 -18.24 21.62
CA LEU A 276 -0.74 -16.79 21.47
C LEU A 276 0.30 -16.25 20.48
N LEU A 277 1.58 -16.57 20.70
CA LEU A 277 2.65 -16.16 19.79
C LEU A 277 2.43 -16.69 18.36
N ARG A 278 1.89 -17.90 18.24
CA ARG A 278 1.61 -18.52 16.95
C ARG A 278 0.45 -17.85 16.21
N TRP A 279 -0.67 -17.60 16.89
CA TRP A 279 -1.91 -17.18 16.26
C TRP A 279 -2.06 -15.66 16.16
N ALA A 280 -1.67 -14.93 17.20
CA ALA A 280 -1.73 -13.48 17.18
C ALA A 280 -0.56 -12.84 16.41
N TYR A 281 0.64 -13.45 16.49
CA TYR A 281 1.87 -12.87 15.95
C TYR A 281 2.49 -13.66 14.79
N GLY A 282 1.84 -14.75 14.35
CA GLY A 282 2.30 -15.53 13.20
C GLY A 282 3.59 -16.34 13.43
N ASN A 283 4.08 -16.41 14.68
CA ASN A 283 5.31 -17.14 15.00
C ASN A 283 5.09 -18.64 15.00
N LYS A 284 5.20 -19.28 13.84
CA LYS A 284 5.03 -20.73 13.67
C LYS A 284 6.06 -21.57 14.44
N LYS A 285 7.15 -20.98 14.90
CA LYS A 285 8.21 -21.68 15.65
C LYS A 285 7.94 -21.68 17.17
N SER A 286 7.03 -20.87 17.68
CA SER A 286 6.72 -20.76 19.11
C SER A 286 6.19 -22.06 19.71
N LEU A 287 5.55 -22.91 18.91
CA LEU A 287 5.03 -24.21 19.32
C LEU A 287 5.25 -25.25 18.25
N ASN A 288 5.87 -26.40 18.62
CA ASN A 288 6.06 -27.50 17.71
C ASN A 288 4.80 -28.38 17.60
N MET A 289 3.97 -28.07 16.63
CA MET A 289 2.70 -28.79 16.42
C MET A 289 2.87 -30.29 16.11
N ARG A 290 4.07 -30.72 15.65
CA ARG A 290 4.31 -32.15 15.34
C ARG A 290 4.53 -32.97 16.61
N SER A 291 5.25 -32.44 17.59
CA SER A 291 5.55 -33.10 18.86
C SER A 291 4.47 -32.88 19.94
N LEU A 292 3.51 -32.01 19.72
CA LEU A 292 2.53 -31.53 20.69
C LEU A 292 1.82 -32.67 21.45
N ALA A 293 1.44 -33.75 20.74
CA ALA A 293 0.77 -34.91 21.34
C ALA A 293 1.60 -35.67 22.38
N LYS A 294 2.93 -35.51 22.36
CA LYS A 294 3.82 -36.13 23.37
C LYS A 294 3.88 -35.29 24.65
N GLU A 295 3.52 -34.01 24.54
CA GLU A 295 3.68 -33.02 25.60
C GLU A 295 2.36 -32.78 26.35
N ILE A 296 1.24 -32.68 25.63
CA ILE A 296 -0.08 -32.38 26.24
C ILE A 296 -1.13 -33.51 26.11
N GLY A 297 -0.73 -34.67 25.55
CA GLY A 297 -1.65 -35.78 25.29
C GLY A 297 -2.26 -35.75 23.88
N LYS A 298 -2.79 -36.90 23.45
CA LYS A 298 -3.26 -37.08 22.07
C LYS A 298 -4.53 -36.30 21.76
N ASP A 299 -5.49 -36.34 22.67
CA ASP A 299 -6.82 -35.74 22.43
C ASP A 299 -6.76 -34.22 22.46
N GLU A 300 -6.03 -33.65 23.42
CA GLU A 300 -5.84 -32.21 23.50
C GLU A 300 -5.03 -31.67 22.33
N ALA A 301 -3.95 -32.37 21.95
CA ALA A 301 -3.17 -32.02 20.78
C ALA A 301 -3.99 -32.13 19.47
N ALA A 302 -4.92 -33.07 19.37
CA ALA A 302 -5.80 -33.19 18.22
C ALA A 302 -6.76 -31.99 18.14
N SER A 303 -7.32 -31.57 19.28
CA SER A 303 -8.20 -30.39 19.38
C SER A 303 -7.45 -29.12 18.99
N VAL A 304 -6.25 -28.89 19.51
CA VAL A 304 -5.42 -27.74 19.15
C VAL A 304 -5.08 -27.72 17.66
N LYS A 305 -4.69 -28.87 17.09
CA LYS A 305 -4.36 -28.98 15.64
C LYS A 305 -5.57 -28.73 14.75
N LYS A 306 -6.75 -29.21 15.17
CA LYS A 306 -7.99 -28.95 14.46
C LYS A 306 -8.30 -27.47 14.46
N PHE A 307 -8.25 -26.80 15.61
CA PHE A 307 -8.47 -25.38 15.74
C PHE A 307 -7.45 -24.55 14.91
N ASP A 308 -6.16 -24.90 14.96
CA ASP A 308 -5.09 -24.26 14.16
C ASP A 308 -5.41 -24.32 12.66
N LYS A 309 -5.97 -25.42 12.18
CA LYS A 309 -6.28 -25.63 10.76
C LYS A 309 -7.60 -25.00 10.31
N GLU A 310 -8.64 -25.10 11.12
CA GLU A 310 -10.03 -24.84 10.72
C GLU A 310 -10.56 -23.50 11.25
N ASP A 311 -10.16 -23.11 12.46
CA ASP A 311 -10.79 -22.00 13.19
C ASP A 311 -9.93 -20.73 13.26
N VAL A 312 -8.60 -20.82 13.30
CA VAL A 312 -7.71 -19.66 13.51
C VAL A 312 -7.96 -18.57 12.48
N LYS A 313 -8.11 -18.90 11.20
CA LYS A 313 -8.36 -17.90 10.16
C LYS A 313 -9.70 -17.19 10.35
N LYS A 314 -10.73 -17.93 10.79
CA LYS A 314 -12.05 -17.38 11.09
C LYS A 314 -11.98 -16.47 12.31
N LYS A 315 -11.31 -16.93 13.36
CA LYS A 315 -11.12 -16.19 14.61
C LYS A 315 -10.30 -14.91 14.39
N TYR A 316 -9.26 -14.97 13.55
CA TYR A 316 -8.53 -13.77 13.16
C TYR A 316 -9.45 -12.72 12.52
N LYS A 317 -10.32 -13.13 11.59
CA LYS A 317 -11.30 -12.22 10.98
C LYS A 317 -12.30 -11.65 11.99
N GLU A 318 -12.76 -12.45 12.95
CA GLU A 318 -13.63 -11.98 14.03
C GLU A 318 -12.93 -10.92 14.91
N ASN A 319 -11.64 -11.09 15.16
CA ASN A 319 -10.83 -10.15 15.94
C ASN A 319 -10.65 -8.79 15.25
N ILE A 320 -10.32 -8.77 13.95
CA ILE A 320 -10.04 -7.52 13.23
C ILE A 320 -11.30 -6.80 12.75
N ARG A 321 -12.43 -7.52 12.60
CA ARG A 321 -13.67 -7.00 12.01
C ARG A 321 -14.17 -5.68 12.60
N PRO A 322 -14.16 -5.46 13.93
CA PRO A 322 -14.62 -4.18 14.47
C PRO A 322 -13.80 -2.98 14.01
N PHE A 323 -12.50 -3.19 13.76
CA PHE A 323 -11.61 -2.17 13.19
C PHE A 323 -11.84 -2.01 11.70
N GLU A 324 -11.99 -3.11 10.95
CA GLU A 324 -12.35 -3.07 9.53
C GLU A 324 -13.63 -2.29 9.30
N ASP A 325 -14.69 -2.61 10.03
CA ASP A 325 -16.01 -1.96 9.89
C ASP A 325 -15.91 -0.44 10.15
N LEU A 326 -15.14 -0.04 11.17
CA LEU A 326 -14.89 1.37 11.50
C LEU A 326 -14.18 2.09 10.35
N PHE A 327 -13.09 1.53 9.84
CA PHE A 327 -12.30 2.17 8.78
C PHE A 327 -12.98 2.10 7.41
N LEU A 328 -13.78 1.07 7.13
CA LEU A 328 -14.61 1.02 5.93
C LEU A 328 -15.68 2.12 5.94
N GLU A 329 -16.31 2.36 7.09
CA GLU A 329 -17.28 3.46 7.22
C GLU A 329 -16.60 4.83 7.06
N LEU A 330 -15.45 5.05 7.70
CA LEU A 330 -14.64 6.26 7.53
C LEU A 330 -14.25 6.45 6.06
N GLY A 331 -13.75 5.40 5.42
CA GLY A 331 -13.38 5.41 4.01
C GLY A 331 -14.55 5.79 3.10
N SER A 332 -15.75 5.29 3.41
CA SER A 332 -16.97 5.64 2.65
C SER A 332 -17.29 7.14 2.74
N ILE A 333 -17.11 7.76 3.91
CA ILE A 333 -17.31 9.20 4.08
C ILE A 333 -16.27 9.99 3.30
N ILE A 334 -14.99 9.60 3.40
CA ILE A 334 -13.89 10.24 2.68
C ILE A 334 -14.10 10.15 1.16
N LEU A 335 -14.47 8.98 0.65
CA LEU A 335 -14.76 8.78 -0.76
C LEU A 335 -15.94 9.61 -1.24
N LYS A 336 -17.00 9.74 -0.42
CA LYS A 336 -18.14 10.63 -0.72
C LYS A 336 -17.69 12.08 -0.83
N ASN A 337 -16.84 12.55 0.10
CA ASN A 337 -16.31 13.91 0.07
C ASN A 337 -15.40 14.14 -1.14
N ALA A 338 -14.55 13.15 -1.49
CA ALA A 338 -13.75 13.17 -2.70
C ALA A 338 -14.62 13.23 -3.97
N SER A 339 -15.66 12.41 -4.05
CA SER A 339 -16.63 12.42 -5.15
C SER A 339 -17.32 13.77 -5.31
N ASN A 340 -17.74 14.39 -4.20
CA ASN A 340 -18.34 15.73 -4.23
C ASN A 340 -17.35 16.78 -4.75
N PHE A 341 -16.07 16.70 -4.35
CA PHE A 341 -15.03 17.59 -4.87
C PHE A 341 -14.85 17.44 -6.38
N VAL A 342 -14.77 16.19 -6.85
CA VAL A 342 -14.61 15.88 -8.28
C VAL A 342 -15.81 16.38 -9.08
N ALA A 343 -17.03 16.11 -8.62
CA ALA A 343 -18.26 16.54 -9.29
C ALA A 343 -18.39 18.07 -9.41
N ALA A 344 -17.88 18.80 -8.42
CA ALA A 344 -17.90 20.25 -8.40
C ALA A 344 -16.73 20.90 -9.18
N ASN A 345 -15.75 20.13 -9.61
CA ASN A 345 -14.55 20.66 -10.27
C ASN A 345 -14.82 20.93 -11.76
N PRO A 346 -14.47 22.10 -12.30
CA PRO A 346 -14.66 22.45 -13.71
C PRO A 346 -13.64 21.78 -14.66
N ASP A 347 -12.57 21.18 -14.14
CA ASP A 347 -11.56 20.50 -14.93
C ASP A 347 -12.12 19.22 -15.55
N LYS A 348 -11.95 19.08 -16.88
CA LYS A 348 -12.50 17.93 -17.61
C LYS A 348 -11.88 16.58 -17.22
N GLU A 349 -10.62 16.56 -16.89
CA GLU A 349 -9.95 15.33 -16.44
C GLU A 349 -10.45 14.93 -15.06
N MET A 350 -10.68 15.92 -14.19
CA MET A 350 -11.28 15.69 -12.87
C MET A 350 -12.73 15.21 -12.99
N GLN A 351 -13.53 15.78 -13.91
CA GLN A 351 -14.91 15.35 -14.14
C GLN A 351 -15.03 13.90 -14.64
N ARG A 352 -14.02 13.39 -15.33
CA ARG A 352 -13.99 11.97 -15.75
C ARG A 352 -13.95 11.00 -14.58
N LEU A 353 -13.40 11.39 -13.44
CA LEU A 353 -13.38 10.55 -12.24
C LEU A 353 -14.78 10.41 -11.60
N HIS A 354 -15.74 11.25 -12.01
CA HIS A 354 -17.11 11.21 -11.51
C HIS A 354 -18.04 10.32 -12.34
N ASN A 355 -17.79 10.16 -13.63
CA ASN A 355 -18.59 9.38 -14.56
C ASN A 355 -18.08 7.94 -14.71
#